data_046996cc7de9ec98241ac61a6c6c1415
#
_entry.id   046996cc7de9ec98241ac61a6c6c1415
#
_cell.length_a   1.000
_cell.length_b   1.000
_cell.length_c   1.000
_cell.angle_alpha   90.00
_cell.angle_beta   90.00
_cell.angle_gamma   90.00
#
_symmetry.space_group_name_H-M   'P 1'
#
loop_
_entity.id
_entity.type
_entity.pdbx_description
1 polymer ?
#
loop_
_entity_poly.entity_id
_entity_poly.type
_entity_poly.pdbx_seq_one_letter_code
_entity_poly.pdbx_strand_id
1 'polypeptide(L)'
;AYKIIESNNNGNPSVRLLGSGPILSHVKEASQILSDYGIDSEVWSVTSYGELRREGLESQRINRLYPDQQKASYVSECFGDSTTTIAVSDYIIAVPEMIQRWVGGNYVVLGTDGFGRSDDRSQLRRFFEIDTESIVLATISALEREGRVNTGLTEEVANKLDISRERNDKTN
;
A
#
# COMPACT_ATOMS: atom_id res chain seq x y z
N ALA A 1 13.99 0.82 -0.82
CA ALA A 1 12.95 0.07 -1.54
C ALA A 1 13.48 -0.36 -2.91
N TYR A 2 12.92 -1.40 -3.49
CA TYR A 2 13.22 -1.82 -4.86
C TYR A 2 12.00 -2.49 -5.49
N LYS A 3 11.82 -2.28 -6.80
CA LYS A 3 10.72 -2.86 -7.57
C LYS A 3 11.00 -4.33 -7.86
N ILE A 4 9.98 -5.18 -7.73
CA ILE A 4 10.04 -6.63 -7.99
C ILE A 4 9.04 -7.11 -9.04
N ILE A 5 7.97 -6.37 -9.29
CA ILE A 5 7.04 -6.60 -10.39
C ILE A 5 6.82 -5.26 -11.11
N GLU A 6 6.98 -5.26 -12.42
CA GLU A 6 6.68 -4.13 -13.28
C GLU A 6 5.20 -4.13 -13.67
N SER A 7 4.60 -2.94 -13.81
CA SER A 7 3.28 -2.80 -14.44
C SER A 7 3.39 -3.03 -15.95
N ASN A 8 2.40 -3.70 -16.53
CA ASN A 8 2.37 -3.99 -17.95
C ASN A 8 2.03 -2.77 -18.82
N ASN A 9 1.55 -1.67 -18.23
CA ASN A 9 1.16 -0.42 -18.91
C ASN A 9 0.24 -0.62 -20.15
N ASN A 10 -0.72 -1.54 -20.05
CA ASN A 10 -1.63 -1.90 -21.15
C ASN A 10 -2.81 -0.92 -21.31
N GLY A 11 -2.76 0.27 -20.69
CA GLY A 11 -3.87 1.22 -20.68
C GLY A 11 -4.93 0.94 -19.60
N ASN A 12 -4.75 -0.10 -18.82
CA ASN A 12 -5.57 -0.42 -17.67
C ASN A 12 -5.34 0.56 -16.49
N PRO A 13 -6.29 0.69 -15.55
CA PRO A 13 -6.02 1.33 -14.28
C PRO A 13 -4.78 0.72 -13.61
N SER A 14 -3.84 1.57 -13.19
CA SER A 14 -2.59 1.10 -12.58
C SER A 14 -2.48 1.54 -11.12
N VAL A 15 -1.85 0.71 -10.30
CA VAL A 15 -1.64 0.95 -8.86
C VAL A 15 -0.22 0.54 -8.47
N ARG A 16 0.30 1.17 -7.44
CA ARG A 16 1.57 0.79 -6.81
C ARG A 16 1.30 0.09 -5.50
N LEU A 17 1.87 -1.09 -5.32
CA LEU A 17 1.76 -1.89 -4.11
C LEU A 17 3.12 -1.94 -3.40
N LEU A 18 3.17 -1.49 -2.15
CA LEU A 18 4.38 -1.54 -1.32
C LEU A 18 4.20 -2.59 -0.24
N GLY A 19 5.10 -3.58 -0.20
CA GLY A 19 5.12 -4.61 0.84
C GLY A 19 6.41 -4.59 1.65
N SER A 20 6.31 -4.83 2.95
CA SER A 20 7.47 -4.99 3.84
C SER A 20 7.47 -6.34 4.54
N GLY A 21 8.67 -6.90 4.75
CA GLY A 21 8.84 -8.15 5.48
C GLY A 21 7.99 -9.30 4.94
N PRO A 22 7.37 -10.11 5.83
CA PRO A 22 6.58 -11.28 5.43
C PRO A 22 5.28 -10.93 4.70
N ILE A 23 4.81 -9.67 4.77
CA ILE A 23 3.60 -9.23 4.07
C ILE A 23 3.81 -9.14 2.56
N LEU A 24 5.04 -9.07 2.10
CA LEU A 24 5.37 -9.01 0.67
C LEU A 24 4.77 -10.18 -0.14
N SER A 25 4.63 -11.37 0.44
CA SER A 25 3.97 -12.50 -0.23
C SER A 25 2.49 -12.21 -0.53
N HIS A 26 1.76 -11.63 0.43
CA HIS A 26 0.36 -11.25 0.26
C HIS A 26 0.18 -10.13 -0.76
N VAL A 27 1.10 -9.17 -0.78
CA VAL A 27 1.12 -8.10 -1.79
C VAL A 27 1.32 -8.65 -3.21
N LYS A 28 2.18 -9.67 -3.38
CA LYS A 28 2.37 -10.35 -4.67
C LYS A 28 1.14 -11.14 -5.11
N GLU A 29 0.51 -11.86 -4.19
CA GLU A 29 -0.74 -12.58 -4.45
C GLU A 29 -1.87 -11.60 -4.81
N ALA A 30 -2.00 -10.49 -4.08
CA ALA A 30 -2.97 -9.44 -4.39
C ALA A 30 -2.75 -8.85 -5.80
N SER A 31 -1.50 -8.62 -6.20
CA SER A 31 -1.16 -8.18 -7.57
C SER A 31 -1.68 -9.15 -8.64
N GLN A 32 -1.60 -10.46 -8.41
CA GLN A 32 -2.14 -11.46 -9.33
C GLN A 32 -3.66 -11.41 -9.42
N ILE A 33 -4.35 -11.32 -8.27
CA ILE A 33 -5.81 -11.22 -8.22
C ILE A 33 -6.29 -9.92 -8.90
N LEU A 34 -5.62 -8.80 -8.67
CA LEU A 34 -5.96 -7.52 -9.30
C LEU A 34 -5.87 -7.58 -10.83
N SER A 35 -4.94 -8.36 -11.37
CA SER A 35 -4.83 -8.59 -12.82
C SER A 35 -6.10 -9.24 -13.40
N ASP A 36 -6.76 -10.13 -12.65
CA ASP A 36 -8.03 -10.76 -13.08
C ASP A 36 -9.19 -9.75 -13.17
N TYR A 37 -9.07 -8.61 -12.47
CA TYR A 37 -9.99 -7.48 -12.55
C TYR A 37 -9.57 -6.39 -13.54
N GLY A 38 -8.55 -6.66 -14.36
CA GLY A 38 -8.04 -5.70 -15.33
C GLY A 38 -7.31 -4.50 -14.70
N ILE A 39 -6.74 -4.68 -13.51
CA ILE A 39 -5.96 -3.66 -12.80
C ILE A 39 -4.49 -4.04 -12.88
N ASP A 40 -3.70 -3.19 -13.52
CA ASP A 40 -2.25 -3.35 -13.56
C ASP A 40 -1.62 -2.89 -12.25
N SER A 41 -0.61 -3.60 -11.78
CA SER A 41 0.09 -3.21 -10.56
C SER A 41 1.60 -3.37 -10.69
N GLU A 42 2.32 -2.41 -10.11
CA GLU A 42 3.73 -2.57 -9.81
C GLU A 42 3.92 -2.92 -8.34
N VAL A 43 4.81 -3.86 -8.05
CA VAL A 43 5.07 -4.30 -6.68
C VAL A 43 6.49 -3.93 -6.25
N TRP A 44 6.58 -3.30 -5.09
CA TRP A 44 7.83 -2.88 -4.48
C TRP A 44 8.06 -3.54 -3.12
N SER A 45 9.29 -3.96 -2.88
CA SER A 45 9.75 -4.37 -1.56
C SER A 45 10.34 -3.18 -0.81
N VAL A 46 9.72 -2.83 0.32
CA VAL A 46 10.24 -1.77 1.20
C VAL A 46 11.02 -2.40 2.35
N THR A 47 12.32 -2.27 2.30
CA THR A 47 13.22 -2.86 3.29
C THR A 47 13.33 -2.06 4.59
N SER A 48 13.15 -0.72 4.52
CA SER A 48 13.18 0.14 5.70
C SER A 48 12.48 1.48 5.43
N TYR A 49 11.34 1.70 6.05
CA TYR A 49 10.64 3.00 6.06
C TYR A 49 11.44 4.06 6.81
N GLY A 50 12.15 3.66 7.88
CA GLY A 50 13.00 4.58 8.65
C GLY A 50 14.14 5.17 7.82
N GLU A 51 14.82 4.38 7.00
CA GLU A 51 15.87 4.86 6.11
C GLU A 51 15.33 5.76 4.99
N LEU A 52 14.17 5.40 4.41
CA LEU A 52 13.51 6.24 3.41
C LEU A 52 13.13 7.61 3.99
N ARG A 53 12.59 7.64 5.22
CA ARG A 53 12.28 8.87 5.93
C ARG A 53 13.54 9.69 6.23
N ARG A 54 14.61 9.07 6.70
CA ARG A 54 15.86 9.74 7.02
C ARG A 54 16.44 10.43 5.79
N GLU A 55 16.48 9.75 4.67
CA GLU A 55 16.96 10.29 3.40
C GLU A 55 16.07 11.46 2.93
N GLY A 56 14.74 11.30 2.98
CA GLY A 56 13.81 12.36 2.62
C GLY A 56 13.95 13.64 3.48
N LEU A 57 14.17 13.49 4.78
CA LEU A 57 14.42 14.61 5.68
C LEU A 57 15.76 15.31 5.36
N GLU A 58 16.80 14.55 5.01
CA GLU A 58 18.08 15.13 4.61
C GLU A 58 17.99 15.87 3.27
N SER A 59 17.25 15.34 2.29
CA SER A 59 16.95 16.04 1.04
C SER A 59 16.23 17.37 1.31
N GLN A 60 15.22 17.37 2.19
CA GLN A 60 14.53 18.61 2.58
C GLN A 60 15.47 19.60 3.31
N ARG A 61 16.38 19.10 4.14
CA ARG A 61 17.37 19.95 4.81
C ARG A 61 18.31 20.61 3.82
N ILE A 62 18.84 19.85 2.84
CA ILE A 62 19.69 20.36 1.77
C ILE A 62 18.95 21.45 0.98
N ASN A 63 17.70 21.20 0.59
CA ASN A 63 16.90 22.14 -0.18
C ASN A 63 16.64 23.47 0.56
N ARG A 64 16.56 23.45 1.89
CA ARG A 64 16.45 24.66 2.70
C ARG A 64 17.75 25.43 2.81
N LEU A 65 18.89 24.74 2.89
CA LEU A 65 20.20 25.36 3.06
C LEU A 65 20.80 25.85 1.74
N TYR A 66 20.46 25.16 0.65
CA TYR A 66 21.01 25.41 -0.68
C TYR A 66 19.88 25.49 -1.72
N PRO A 67 19.16 26.62 -1.80
CA PRO A 67 18.00 26.75 -2.69
C PRO A 67 18.31 26.52 -4.18
N ASP A 68 19.55 26.78 -4.58
CA ASP A 68 20.02 26.59 -5.97
C ASP A 68 20.39 25.12 -6.29
N GLN A 69 20.39 24.23 -5.29
CA GLN A 69 20.77 22.82 -5.40
C GLN A 69 19.64 21.89 -5.03
N GLN A 70 18.47 22.10 -5.65
CA GLN A 70 17.27 21.29 -5.34
C GLN A 70 17.51 19.81 -5.61
N LYS A 71 17.31 18.99 -4.58
CA LYS A 71 17.43 17.53 -4.61
C LYS A 71 16.11 16.88 -4.29
N ALA A 72 15.59 16.07 -5.22
CA ALA A 72 14.47 15.18 -4.92
C ALA A 72 14.90 14.10 -3.90
N SER A 73 13.98 13.66 -3.05
CA SER A 73 14.23 12.49 -2.24
C SER A 73 14.07 11.22 -3.07
N TYR A 74 14.73 10.14 -2.67
CA TYR A 74 14.55 8.83 -3.30
C TYR A 74 13.07 8.41 -3.36
N VAL A 75 12.31 8.69 -2.29
CA VAL A 75 10.85 8.41 -2.28
C VAL A 75 10.12 9.23 -3.34
N SER A 76 10.45 10.53 -3.49
CA SER A 76 9.82 11.36 -4.52
C SER A 76 10.22 10.94 -5.93
N GLU A 77 11.44 10.46 -6.13
CA GLU A 77 11.88 9.93 -7.43
C GLU A 77 11.15 8.65 -7.82
N CYS A 78 10.92 7.74 -6.83
CA CYS A 78 10.28 6.45 -7.09
C CYS A 78 8.74 6.52 -7.03
N PHE A 79 8.18 7.37 -6.16
CA PHE A 79 6.77 7.35 -5.77
C PHE A 79 6.11 8.74 -5.83
N GLY A 80 6.76 9.74 -6.40
CA GLY A 80 6.26 11.13 -6.41
C GLY A 80 5.25 11.45 -7.51
N ASP A 81 4.92 10.50 -8.38
CA ASP A 81 3.90 10.65 -9.42
C ASP A 81 2.47 10.53 -8.82
N SER A 82 1.45 10.68 -9.65
CA SER A 82 0.04 10.62 -9.23
C SER A 82 -0.53 9.21 -9.09
N THR A 83 0.32 8.17 -9.15
CA THR A 83 -0.13 6.77 -9.04
C THR A 83 -0.63 6.47 -7.63
N THR A 84 -1.85 5.92 -7.53
CA THR A 84 -2.39 5.43 -6.25
C THR A 84 -1.47 4.37 -5.67
N THR A 85 -1.08 4.55 -4.42
CA THR A 85 -0.13 3.68 -3.73
C THR A 85 -0.77 3.05 -2.50
N ILE A 86 -0.73 1.72 -2.41
CA ILE A 86 -1.18 0.95 -1.25
C ILE A 86 0.05 0.40 -0.54
N ALA A 87 0.31 0.84 0.68
CA ALA A 87 1.42 0.38 1.50
C ALA A 87 0.94 -0.58 2.58
N VAL A 88 1.53 -1.76 2.64
CA VAL A 88 1.11 -2.82 3.56
C VAL A 88 2.28 -3.30 4.40
N SER A 89 2.06 -3.40 5.70
CA SER A 89 3.08 -3.78 6.66
C SER A 89 2.50 -4.57 7.84
N ASP A 90 3.30 -5.42 8.43
CA ASP A 90 3.02 -6.06 9.74
C ASP A 90 3.42 -5.19 10.93
N TYR A 91 3.88 -3.96 10.68
CA TYR A 91 4.07 -2.91 11.69
C TYR A 91 2.80 -2.06 11.86
N ILE A 92 2.79 -1.20 12.88
CA ILE A 92 1.75 -0.19 13.07
C ILE A 92 1.69 0.76 11.86
N ILE A 93 0.50 1.28 11.55
CA ILE A 93 0.23 2.16 10.40
C ILE A 93 1.20 3.36 10.34
N ALA A 94 1.57 3.91 11.49
CA ALA A 94 2.51 5.03 11.57
C ALA A 94 3.88 4.75 10.91
N VAL A 95 4.28 3.48 10.76
CA VAL A 95 5.56 3.13 10.14
C VAL A 95 5.56 3.37 8.62
N PRO A 96 4.63 2.83 7.83
CA PRO A 96 4.52 3.19 6.42
C PRO A 96 4.16 4.67 6.20
N GLU A 97 3.38 5.31 7.08
CA GLU A 97 3.04 6.73 7.00
C GLU A 97 4.25 7.66 7.10
N MET A 98 5.38 7.18 7.62
CA MET A 98 6.63 7.98 7.72
C MET A 98 7.08 8.59 6.41
N ILE A 99 6.71 8.02 5.27
CA ILE A 99 7.12 8.49 3.93
C ILE A 99 6.02 9.24 3.18
N GLN A 100 4.80 9.31 3.70
CA GLN A 100 3.62 9.86 3.03
C GLN A 100 3.85 11.21 2.36
N ARG A 101 4.60 12.13 3.02
CA ARG A 101 4.84 13.49 2.51
C ARG A 101 5.61 13.57 1.19
N TRP A 102 6.26 12.49 0.79
CA TRP A 102 7.05 12.41 -0.45
C TRP A 102 6.42 11.49 -1.50
N VAL A 103 5.33 10.79 -1.15
CA VAL A 103 4.55 9.99 -2.08
C VAL A 103 3.52 10.89 -2.75
N GLY A 104 3.42 10.82 -4.06
CA GLY A 104 2.39 11.50 -4.83
C GLY A 104 1.09 10.68 -4.90
N GLY A 105 0.03 11.33 -5.38
CA GLY A 105 -1.27 10.67 -5.52
C GLY A 105 -1.91 10.27 -4.19
N ASN A 106 -2.81 9.30 -4.27
CA ASN A 106 -3.49 8.74 -3.10
C ASN A 106 -2.59 7.69 -2.43
N TYR A 107 -2.36 7.85 -1.13
CA TYR A 107 -1.55 6.94 -0.33
C TYR A 107 -2.40 6.27 0.75
N VAL A 108 -2.68 4.99 0.59
CA VAL A 108 -3.46 4.17 1.51
C VAL A 108 -2.52 3.24 2.25
N VAL A 109 -2.67 3.16 3.57
CA VAL A 109 -1.82 2.33 4.43
C VAL A 109 -2.64 1.27 5.15
N LEU A 110 -2.18 0.04 5.11
CA LEU A 110 -2.68 -1.08 5.90
C LEU A 110 -1.57 -1.54 6.87
N GLY A 111 -1.94 -1.72 8.13
CA GLY A 111 -1.00 -2.09 9.19
C GLY A 111 -1.69 -2.65 10.42
N THR A 112 -0.90 -3.00 11.44
CA THR A 112 -1.36 -3.71 12.64
C THR A 112 -1.59 -2.74 13.81
N ASP A 113 -2.57 -1.86 13.71
CA ASP A 113 -2.92 -0.98 14.83
C ASP A 113 -3.85 -1.69 15.82
N GLY A 114 -3.58 -1.50 17.11
CA GLY A 114 -4.38 -2.05 18.20
C GLY A 114 -3.58 -2.87 19.21
N PHE A 115 -4.30 -3.55 20.11
CA PHE A 115 -3.69 -4.42 21.11
C PHE A 115 -3.24 -5.75 20.49
N GLY A 116 -2.11 -6.29 20.96
CA GLY A 116 -1.63 -7.60 20.55
C GLY A 116 -2.66 -8.70 20.86
N ARG A 117 -2.86 -9.61 19.92
CA ARG A 117 -3.69 -10.81 20.06
C ARG A 117 -2.83 -12.06 19.91
N SER A 118 -3.24 -13.11 20.62
CA SER A 118 -2.68 -14.44 20.45
C SER A 118 -3.60 -15.24 19.56
N ASP A 119 -3.18 -15.45 18.30
CA ASP A 119 -3.87 -16.29 17.33
C ASP A 119 -2.86 -16.81 16.30
N ASP A 120 -3.27 -17.68 15.38
CA ASP A 120 -2.40 -18.03 14.28
C ASP A 120 -2.17 -16.83 13.33
N ARG A 121 -1.11 -16.90 12.52
CA ARG A 121 -0.69 -15.78 11.66
C ARG A 121 -1.74 -15.41 10.62
N SER A 122 -2.52 -16.36 10.13
CA SER A 122 -3.53 -16.13 9.09
C SER A 122 -4.72 -15.38 9.69
N GLN A 123 -5.18 -15.79 10.88
CA GLN A 123 -6.26 -15.13 11.60
C GLN A 123 -5.87 -13.70 12.03
N LEU A 124 -4.64 -13.50 12.50
CA LEU A 124 -4.13 -12.17 12.85
C LEU A 124 -4.09 -11.24 11.64
N ARG A 125 -3.62 -11.72 10.48
CA ARG A 125 -3.58 -10.91 9.25
C ARG A 125 -4.98 -10.52 8.77
N ARG A 126 -5.93 -11.44 8.84
CA ARG A 126 -7.34 -11.17 8.52
C ARG A 126 -7.96 -10.19 9.51
N PHE A 127 -7.65 -10.32 10.80
CA PHE A 127 -8.13 -9.40 11.83
C PHE A 127 -7.60 -7.97 11.64
N PHE A 128 -6.33 -7.82 11.29
CA PHE A 128 -5.71 -6.53 11.02
C PHE A 128 -5.92 -6.03 9.59
N GLU A 129 -6.64 -6.78 8.76
CA GLU A 129 -6.94 -6.42 7.36
C GLU A 129 -5.66 -6.17 6.53
N ILE A 130 -4.64 -7.03 6.73
CA ILE A 130 -3.36 -7.01 6.00
C ILE A 130 -3.11 -8.32 5.22
N ASP A 131 -4.14 -9.14 5.06
CA ASP A 131 -4.14 -10.32 4.20
C ASP A 131 -4.34 -9.95 2.72
N THR A 132 -4.23 -10.93 1.84
CA THR A 132 -4.33 -10.76 0.39
C THR A 132 -5.66 -10.14 -0.03
N GLU A 133 -6.77 -10.63 0.54
CA GLU A 133 -8.13 -10.20 0.24
C GLU A 133 -8.36 -8.74 0.64
N SER A 134 -7.89 -8.34 1.81
CA SER A 134 -7.97 -6.96 2.31
C SER A 134 -7.16 -5.99 1.44
N ILE A 135 -5.98 -6.41 0.96
CA ILE A 135 -5.15 -5.62 0.04
C ILE A 135 -5.87 -5.39 -1.28
N VAL A 136 -6.47 -6.43 -1.85
CA VAL A 136 -7.27 -6.34 -3.08
C VAL A 136 -8.44 -5.39 -2.89
N LEU A 137 -9.21 -5.54 -1.81
CA LEU A 137 -10.37 -4.70 -1.52
C LEU A 137 -9.98 -3.24 -1.31
N ALA A 138 -8.93 -2.96 -0.53
CA ALA A 138 -8.44 -1.60 -0.31
C ALA A 138 -8.00 -0.94 -1.61
N THR A 139 -7.34 -1.69 -2.49
CA THR A 139 -6.91 -1.22 -3.81
C THR A 139 -8.10 -0.85 -4.69
N ILE A 140 -9.08 -1.76 -4.84
CA ILE A 140 -10.27 -1.54 -5.66
C ILE A 140 -11.09 -0.38 -5.11
N SER A 141 -11.28 -0.30 -3.79
CA SER A 141 -11.98 0.79 -3.14
C SER A 141 -11.32 2.16 -3.37
N ALA A 142 -9.98 2.21 -3.35
CA ALA A 142 -9.25 3.44 -3.65
C ALA A 142 -9.47 3.87 -5.10
N LEU A 143 -9.33 2.95 -6.06
CA LEU A 143 -9.53 3.22 -7.50
C LEU A 143 -10.98 3.55 -7.84
N GLU A 144 -11.96 2.93 -7.19
CA GLU A 144 -13.38 3.24 -7.36
C GLU A 144 -13.69 4.68 -6.90
N ARG A 145 -13.18 5.10 -5.75
CA ARG A 145 -13.34 6.49 -5.28
C ARG A 145 -12.69 7.52 -6.20
N GLU A 146 -11.66 7.13 -6.94
CA GLU A 146 -11.01 7.95 -7.96
C GLU A 146 -11.72 7.89 -9.32
N GLY A 147 -12.78 7.09 -9.47
CA GLY A 147 -13.48 6.88 -10.73
C GLY A 147 -12.67 6.15 -11.79
N ARG A 148 -11.65 5.39 -11.40
CA ARG A 148 -10.74 4.68 -12.30
C ARG A 148 -11.19 3.24 -12.60
N VAL A 149 -12.13 2.72 -11.82
CA VAL A 149 -12.83 1.45 -12.03
C VAL A 149 -14.35 1.65 -11.90
N ASN A 150 -15.13 0.66 -12.29
CA ASN A 150 -16.58 0.75 -12.28
C ASN A 150 -17.14 0.92 -10.86
N THR A 151 -18.17 1.74 -10.71
CA THR A 151 -18.92 1.90 -9.47
C THR A 151 -19.59 0.58 -9.07
N GLY A 152 -19.46 0.19 -7.80
CA GLY A 152 -19.98 -1.05 -7.25
C GLY A 152 -19.01 -2.23 -7.29
N LEU A 153 -17.86 -2.09 -7.93
CA LEU A 153 -16.85 -3.16 -7.98
C LEU A 153 -16.33 -3.53 -6.59
N THR A 154 -16.17 -2.55 -5.69
CA THR A 154 -15.78 -2.80 -4.30
C THR A 154 -16.76 -3.75 -3.59
N GLU A 155 -18.06 -3.52 -3.77
CA GLU A 155 -19.10 -4.36 -3.16
C GLU A 155 -19.13 -5.77 -3.76
N GLU A 156 -19.01 -5.90 -5.07
CA GLU A 156 -18.93 -7.17 -5.77
C GLU A 156 -17.74 -8.00 -5.25
N VAL A 157 -16.57 -7.39 -5.17
CA VAL A 157 -15.34 -8.06 -4.73
C VAL A 157 -15.40 -8.42 -3.26
N ALA A 158 -15.92 -7.54 -2.38
CA ALA A 158 -16.10 -7.85 -0.97
C ALA A 158 -16.98 -9.10 -0.77
N ASN A 159 -18.07 -9.22 -1.52
CA ASN A 159 -18.95 -10.38 -1.47
C ASN A 159 -18.28 -11.64 -2.02
N LYS A 160 -17.51 -11.54 -3.12
CA LYS A 160 -16.83 -12.68 -3.75
C LYS A 160 -15.69 -13.23 -2.89
N LEU A 161 -14.98 -12.35 -2.16
CA LEU A 161 -13.86 -12.72 -1.28
C LEU A 161 -14.31 -13.02 0.17
N ASP A 162 -15.64 -13.02 0.43
CA ASP A 162 -16.23 -13.26 1.77
C ASP A 162 -15.61 -12.36 2.86
N ILE A 163 -15.45 -11.08 2.53
CA ILE A 163 -14.90 -10.10 3.48
C ILE A 163 -16.04 -9.57 4.34
N SER A 164 -15.98 -9.83 5.65
CA SER A 164 -16.96 -9.33 6.61
C SER A 164 -16.90 -7.79 6.68
N ARG A 165 -18.08 -7.14 6.55
CA ARG A 165 -18.21 -5.70 6.76
C ARG A 165 -18.22 -5.32 8.25
N GLU A 166 -18.44 -6.27 9.12
CA GLU A 166 -18.39 -6.09 10.56
C GLU A 166 -17.00 -6.49 11.05
N ARG A 167 -16.29 -5.56 11.66
CA ARG A 167 -15.10 -5.88 12.42
C ARG A 167 -15.53 -6.82 13.55
N ASN A 168 -15.08 -8.06 13.52
CA ASN A 168 -15.33 -9.01 14.59
C ASN A 168 -14.57 -8.56 15.86
N ASP A 169 -15.01 -7.47 16.48
CA ASP A 169 -14.67 -7.09 17.84
C ASP A 169 -15.34 -8.06 18.82
N LYS A 170 -14.96 -9.34 18.75
CA LYS A 170 -15.20 -10.23 19.87
C LYS A 170 -14.23 -9.85 20.97
N THR A 171 -14.48 -8.71 21.58
CA THR A 171 -14.03 -8.42 22.93
C THR A 171 -14.77 -9.37 23.87
N ASN A 172 -14.12 -10.44 24.27
CA ASN A 172 -14.36 -11.14 25.52
C ASN A 172 -13.09 -11.02 26.35
#